data_7e6019b9eab0f413652e04366f12371a
#
_entry.id   7e6019b9eab0f413652e04366f12371a
#
_cell.length_a   1.000
_cell.length_b   1.000
_cell.length_c   1.000
_cell.angle_alpha   90.00
_cell.angle_beta   90.00
_cell.angle_gamma   90.00
#
_symmetry.space_group_name_H-M   'P 1'
#
loop_
_entity.id
_entity.type
_entity.pdbx_description
1 polymer ?
#
loop_
_entity_poly.entity_id
_entity_poly.type
_entity_poly.pdbx_seq_one_letter_code
_entity_poly.pdbx_strand_id
1 'polypeptide(L)'
;QQLANTYFDTPAGDLAAARIAVRLRQLDSQVLQTVKTAGQGGGGLSSRQEWEWQVPDPSLDQSALAALPPFQNALADKIAALRSTLSTDFTRRSWQLAWQGSKIELVLDEGEIVCGKARAPICEVELELKAGDPEALWSLAAELASQVPLRPSDSSKASRGNALGRQQWPLPDAQHPAEWLHRATVALDAYHDSGDATHLIAAQQALATLAQHPQLDSAARADAEM
;
A
#
# COMPACT_ATOMS: atom_id res chain seq x y z
N GLN A 1 -5.18 10.92 -15.70
CA GLN A 1 -6.52 10.45 -15.35
C GLN A 1 -6.83 10.83 -13.90
N GLN A 2 -8.03 11.39 -13.65
CA GLN A 2 -8.49 11.65 -12.27
C GLN A 2 -9.15 10.38 -11.71
N LEU A 3 -8.79 10.02 -10.48
CA LEU A 3 -9.28 8.84 -9.78
C LEU A 3 -9.82 9.24 -8.40
N ALA A 4 -11.14 9.10 -8.21
CA ALA A 4 -11.79 9.26 -6.93
C ALA A 4 -12.17 7.88 -6.37
N ASN A 5 -11.71 7.55 -5.17
CA ASN A 5 -12.02 6.28 -4.54
C ASN A 5 -12.67 6.51 -3.17
N THR A 6 -13.65 5.67 -2.87
CA THR A 6 -14.25 5.56 -1.54
C THR A 6 -13.94 4.17 -0.99
N TYR A 7 -13.36 4.11 0.20
CA TYR A 7 -13.04 2.85 0.89
C TYR A 7 -14.08 2.55 1.95
N PHE A 8 -14.28 1.25 2.17
CA PHE A 8 -15.32 0.75 3.07
C PHE A 8 -14.71 -0.19 4.11
N ASP A 9 -15.24 -0.08 5.33
CA ASP A 9 -14.95 -0.99 6.43
C ASP A 9 -16.17 -1.04 7.37
N THR A 10 -16.17 -1.96 8.31
CA THR A 10 -17.13 -1.95 9.42
C THR A 10 -16.75 -0.86 10.43
N PRO A 11 -17.67 -0.42 11.29
CA PRO A 11 -17.34 0.50 12.39
C PRO A 11 -16.25 -0.03 13.33
N ALA A 12 -16.10 -1.36 13.43
CA ALA A 12 -15.07 -2.01 14.23
C ALA A 12 -13.71 -2.08 13.50
N GLY A 13 -13.68 -1.89 12.17
CA GLY A 13 -12.48 -2.00 11.36
C GLY A 13 -12.09 -3.44 11.05
N ASP A 14 -13.08 -4.32 10.87
CA ASP A 14 -12.84 -5.76 10.65
C ASP A 14 -12.04 -6.02 9.38
N LEU A 15 -12.28 -5.25 8.28
CA LEU A 15 -11.52 -5.40 7.05
C LEU A 15 -10.06 -4.95 7.22
N ALA A 16 -9.84 -3.81 7.88
CA ALA A 16 -8.48 -3.34 8.18
C ALA A 16 -7.72 -4.36 9.05
N ALA A 17 -8.38 -4.94 10.06
CA ALA A 17 -7.79 -5.98 10.90
C ALA A 17 -7.43 -7.24 10.09
N ALA A 18 -8.24 -7.60 9.09
CA ALA A 18 -7.98 -8.71 8.17
C ALA A 18 -7.01 -8.33 7.03
N ARG A 19 -6.52 -7.08 6.99
CA ARG A 19 -5.67 -6.53 5.91
C ARG A 19 -6.33 -6.63 4.53
N ILE A 20 -7.63 -6.41 4.48
CA ILE A 20 -8.43 -6.39 3.26
C ILE A 20 -8.86 -4.94 3.00
N ALA A 21 -8.79 -4.52 1.74
CA ALA A 21 -9.33 -3.24 1.30
C ALA A 21 -10.47 -3.47 0.30
N VAL A 22 -11.62 -2.85 0.58
CA VAL A 22 -12.76 -2.77 -0.34
C VAL A 22 -12.95 -1.32 -0.74
N ARG A 23 -13.02 -1.06 -2.04
CA ARG A 23 -13.24 0.31 -2.54
C ARG A 23 -14.20 0.34 -3.71
N LEU A 24 -14.84 1.48 -3.87
CA LEU A 24 -15.46 1.93 -5.13
C LEU A 24 -14.57 3.01 -5.74
N ARG A 25 -14.28 2.86 -7.02
CA ARG A 25 -13.52 3.83 -7.82
C ARG A 25 -14.42 4.44 -8.87
N GLN A 26 -14.56 5.75 -8.82
CA GLN A 26 -15.17 6.49 -9.92
C GLN A 26 -14.14 6.70 -11.02
N LEU A 27 -14.49 6.29 -12.23
CA LEU A 27 -13.68 6.37 -13.42
C LEU A 27 -14.56 6.91 -14.56
N ASP A 28 -14.51 8.22 -14.80
CA ASP A 28 -15.39 8.90 -15.73
C ASP A 28 -16.88 8.56 -15.45
N SER A 29 -17.53 7.83 -16.36
CA SER A 29 -18.94 7.40 -16.23
C SER A 29 -19.10 6.01 -15.62
N GLN A 30 -18.00 5.34 -15.22
CA GLN A 30 -18.02 3.98 -14.68
C GLN A 30 -17.67 3.98 -13.20
N VAL A 31 -18.22 3.02 -12.48
CA VAL A 31 -17.83 2.73 -11.10
C VAL A 31 -17.27 1.31 -11.04
N LEU A 32 -16.06 1.18 -10.52
CA LEU A 32 -15.40 -0.12 -10.31
C LEU A 32 -15.37 -0.44 -8.82
N GLN A 33 -15.82 -1.63 -8.48
CA GLN A 33 -15.62 -2.18 -7.14
C GLN A 33 -14.36 -3.05 -7.14
N THR A 34 -13.46 -2.80 -6.18
CA THR A 34 -12.19 -3.53 -6.06
C THR A 34 -12.08 -4.11 -4.66
N VAL A 35 -11.61 -5.34 -4.58
CA VAL A 35 -11.18 -6.00 -3.33
C VAL A 35 -9.71 -6.37 -3.45
N LYS A 36 -8.90 -5.99 -2.45
CA LYS A 36 -7.48 -6.35 -2.35
C LYS A 36 -7.22 -7.03 -1.03
N THR A 37 -6.47 -8.14 -1.04
CA THR A 37 -6.06 -8.83 0.20
C THR A 37 -4.71 -8.33 0.69
N ALA A 38 -4.28 -8.87 1.85
CA ALA A 38 -2.93 -8.69 2.35
C ALA A 38 -1.90 -9.07 1.28
N GLY A 39 -0.90 -8.22 1.07
CA GLY A 39 0.26 -8.56 0.25
C GLY A 39 1.22 -9.49 0.99
N GLN A 40 1.96 -10.27 0.21
CA GLN A 40 3.15 -10.99 0.65
C GLN A 40 4.37 -10.28 0.08
N GLY A 41 5.40 -10.08 0.90
CA GLY A 41 6.59 -9.30 0.55
C GLY A 41 6.85 -8.15 1.52
N GLY A 42 7.80 -7.31 1.21
CA GLY A 42 8.18 -6.13 1.99
C GLY A 42 9.31 -5.36 1.31
N GLY A 43 9.71 -4.22 1.89
CA GLY A 43 10.74 -3.36 1.31
C GLY A 43 10.30 -2.65 0.01
N GLY A 44 8.99 -2.49 -0.19
CA GLY A 44 8.42 -1.87 -1.39
C GLY A 44 7.93 -2.84 -2.45
N LEU A 45 8.25 -4.16 -2.36
CA LEU A 45 7.75 -5.17 -3.29
C LEU A 45 6.73 -6.09 -2.62
N SER A 46 5.54 -6.20 -3.21
CA SER A 46 4.51 -7.09 -2.69
C SER A 46 3.69 -7.73 -3.82
N SER A 47 3.23 -8.96 -3.58
CA SER A 47 2.24 -9.65 -4.41
C SER A 47 0.96 -9.86 -3.61
N ARG A 48 -0.21 -9.61 -4.20
CA ARG A 48 -1.50 -9.78 -3.52
C ARG A 48 -2.59 -10.17 -4.52
N GLN A 49 -3.64 -10.78 -3.99
CA GLN A 49 -4.84 -11.05 -4.78
C GLN A 49 -5.68 -9.78 -4.90
N GLU A 50 -6.22 -9.57 -6.09
CA GLU A 50 -7.10 -8.47 -6.43
C GLU A 50 -8.27 -8.97 -7.28
N TRP A 51 -9.47 -8.52 -6.95
CA TRP A 51 -10.68 -8.69 -7.77
C TRP A 51 -11.25 -7.33 -8.07
N GLU A 52 -11.58 -7.08 -9.32
CA GLU A 52 -12.17 -5.82 -9.76
C GLU A 52 -13.30 -6.08 -10.77
N TRP A 53 -14.41 -5.40 -10.61
CA TRP A 53 -15.56 -5.49 -11.52
C TRP A 53 -16.34 -4.18 -11.54
N GLN A 54 -17.06 -3.95 -12.64
CA GLN A 54 -17.91 -2.78 -12.77
C GLN A 54 -19.22 -2.98 -11.98
N VAL A 55 -19.66 -1.94 -11.30
CA VAL A 55 -20.97 -1.86 -10.65
C VAL A 55 -21.84 -0.79 -11.34
N PRO A 56 -23.19 -0.97 -11.34
CA PRO A 56 -24.09 -0.07 -12.08
C PRO A 56 -24.21 1.33 -11.47
N ASP A 57 -23.97 1.46 -10.18
CA ASP A 57 -24.06 2.70 -9.42
C ASP A 57 -22.99 2.74 -8.32
N PRO A 58 -22.78 3.86 -7.61
CA PRO A 58 -21.77 3.99 -6.57
C PRO A 58 -22.19 3.32 -5.24
N SER A 59 -22.75 2.12 -5.31
CA SER A 59 -23.08 1.27 -4.17
C SER A 59 -22.33 -0.05 -4.21
N LEU A 60 -22.09 -0.65 -3.02
CA LEU A 60 -21.40 -1.94 -2.96
C LEU A 60 -22.28 -3.06 -3.50
N ASP A 61 -21.74 -3.84 -4.42
CA ASP A 61 -22.30 -5.14 -4.79
C ASP A 61 -21.97 -6.15 -3.67
N GLN A 62 -22.87 -6.20 -2.67
CA GLN A 62 -22.70 -7.08 -1.51
C GLN A 62 -22.78 -8.56 -1.88
N SER A 63 -23.53 -8.90 -2.95
CA SER A 63 -23.66 -10.29 -3.39
C SER A 63 -22.37 -10.80 -4.02
N ALA A 64 -21.72 -9.99 -4.86
CA ALA A 64 -20.41 -10.33 -5.40
C ALA A 64 -19.34 -10.39 -4.30
N LEU A 65 -19.37 -9.49 -3.31
CA LEU A 65 -18.47 -9.58 -2.14
C LEU A 65 -18.62 -10.90 -1.41
N ALA A 66 -19.85 -11.31 -1.12
CA ALA A 66 -20.14 -12.57 -0.40
C ALA A 66 -19.64 -13.83 -1.14
N ALA A 67 -19.50 -13.76 -2.46
CA ALA A 67 -18.98 -14.86 -3.27
C ALA A 67 -17.44 -14.98 -3.23
N LEU A 68 -16.73 -13.93 -2.79
CA LEU A 68 -15.26 -13.93 -2.75
C LEU A 68 -14.72 -14.73 -1.54
N PRO A 69 -13.62 -15.48 -1.71
CA PRO A 69 -13.03 -16.29 -0.64
C PRO A 69 -12.81 -15.56 0.70
N PRO A 70 -12.34 -14.29 0.73
CA PRO A 70 -12.15 -13.58 1.99
C PRO A 70 -13.42 -13.36 2.79
N PHE A 71 -14.60 -13.38 2.14
CA PHE A 71 -15.90 -13.13 2.76
C PHE A 71 -16.73 -14.38 3.01
N GLN A 72 -16.19 -15.58 2.77
CA GLN A 72 -16.90 -16.84 2.98
C GLN A 72 -16.84 -17.37 4.42
N ASN A 73 -16.06 -16.72 5.30
CA ASN A 73 -15.80 -17.16 6.68
C ASN A 73 -16.07 -16.01 7.68
N ALA A 74 -15.08 -15.63 8.46
CA ALA A 74 -15.20 -14.65 9.55
C ALA A 74 -15.71 -13.26 9.15
N LEU A 75 -15.70 -12.92 7.86
CA LEU A 75 -16.19 -11.65 7.34
C LEU A 75 -17.57 -11.75 6.67
N ALA A 76 -18.17 -12.92 6.60
CA ALA A 76 -19.45 -13.11 5.91
C ALA A 76 -20.59 -12.26 6.50
N ASP A 77 -20.67 -12.20 7.82
CA ASP A 77 -21.65 -11.43 8.57
C ASP A 77 -21.32 -9.91 8.65
N LYS A 78 -20.16 -9.50 8.17
CA LYS A 78 -19.69 -8.12 8.22
C LYS A 78 -20.10 -7.28 7.01
N ILE A 79 -20.45 -7.90 5.88
CA ILE A 79 -20.75 -7.22 4.62
C ILE A 79 -21.87 -6.18 4.79
N ALA A 80 -22.95 -6.51 5.48
CA ALA A 80 -24.08 -5.62 5.71
C ALA A 80 -23.72 -4.40 6.60
N ALA A 81 -22.64 -4.48 7.36
CA ALA A 81 -22.17 -3.43 8.24
C ALA A 81 -21.14 -2.50 7.57
N LEU A 82 -20.73 -2.79 6.32
CA LEU A 82 -19.76 -1.96 5.59
C LEU A 82 -20.33 -0.57 5.32
N ARG A 83 -19.51 0.43 5.59
CA ARG A 83 -19.80 1.85 5.31
C ARG A 83 -18.53 2.58 4.91
N SER A 84 -18.68 3.70 4.22
CA SER A 84 -17.54 4.53 3.81
C SER A 84 -16.76 5.01 5.03
N THR A 85 -15.43 4.89 4.98
CA THR A 85 -14.52 5.26 6.07
C THR A 85 -13.54 6.33 5.68
N LEU A 86 -13.02 6.26 4.48
CA LEU A 86 -12.05 7.21 3.94
C LEU A 86 -12.19 7.31 2.41
N SER A 87 -11.62 8.36 1.84
CA SER A 87 -11.54 8.55 0.40
C SER A 87 -10.13 8.92 -0.03
N THR A 88 -9.84 8.67 -1.31
CA THR A 88 -8.64 9.21 -1.96
C THR A 88 -9.05 9.87 -3.27
N ASP A 89 -8.48 11.02 -3.53
CA ASP A 89 -8.66 11.77 -4.77
C ASP A 89 -7.27 12.13 -5.31
N PHE A 90 -6.95 11.61 -6.48
CA PHE A 90 -5.62 11.80 -7.06
C PHE A 90 -5.62 11.72 -8.57
N THR A 91 -4.67 12.40 -9.18
CA THR A 91 -4.33 12.27 -10.59
C THR A 91 -3.32 11.16 -10.78
N ARG A 92 -3.63 10.21 -11.67
CA ARG A 92 -2.72 9.15 -12.11
C ARG A 92 -2.18 9.45 -13.50
N ARG A 93 -0.88 9.40 -13.64
CA ARG A 93 -0.19 9.31 -14.93
C ARG A 93 0.41 7.93 -15.06
N SER A 94 0.24 7.27 -16.21
CA SER A 94 0.73 5.91 -16.42
C SER A 94 1.52 5.79 -17.72
N TRP A 95 2.53 4.92 -17.68
CA TRP A 95 3.39 4.58 -18.82
C TRP A 95 3.56 3.07 -18.89
N GLN A 96 3.51 2.54 -20.12
CA GLN A 96 3.83 1.13 -20.39
C GLN A 96 5.28 1.07 -20.83
N LEU A 97 6.09 0.33 -20.09
CA LEU A 97 7.53 0.22 -20.31
C LEU A 97 7.91 -1.21 -20.69
N ALA A 98 8.89 -1.33 -21.59
CA ALA A 98 9.64 -2.56 -21.77
C ALA A 98 11.00 -2.40 -21.10
N TRP A 99 11.31 -3.22 -20.10
CA TRP A 99 12.54 -3.16 -19.32
C TRP A 99 13.09 -4.55 -19.09
N GLN A 100 14.34 -4.79 -19.54
CA GLN A 100 15.03 -6.09 -19.41
C GLN A 100 14.18 -7.29 -19.84
N GLY A 101 13.44 -7.17 -20.95
CA GLY A 101 12.57 -8.23 -21.47
C GLY A 101 11.22 -8.36 -20.77
N SER A 102 10.96 -7.58 -19.72
CA SER A 102 9.71 -7.55 -18.97
C SER A 102 8.82 -6.39 -19.43
N LYS A 103 7.50 -6.54 -19.24
CA LYS A 103 6.50 -5.47 -19.42
C LYS A 103 6.07 -4.94 -18.06
N ILE A 104 6.29 -3.65 -17.85
CA ILE A 104 6.02 -2.99 -16.57
C ILE A 104 5.12 -1.78 -16.83
N GLU A 105 4.06 -1.64 -16.04
CA GLU A 105 3.33 -0.39 -15.93
C GLU A 105 3.95 0.45 -14.81
N LEU A 106 4.40 1.65 -15.15
CA LEU A 106 4.81 2.67 -14.20
C LEU A 106 3.68 3.65 -14.05
N VAL A 107 3.29 3.96 -12.81
CA VAL A 107 2.31 4.99 -12.53
C VAL A 107 2.86 6.00 -11.52
N LEU A 108 2.48 7.26 -11.69
CA LEU A 108 2.69 8.35 -10.74
C LEU A 108 1.33 8.83 -10.26
N ASP A 109 1.10 8.72 -8.96
CA ASP A 109 -0.12 9.18 -8.29
C ASP A 109 0.18 10.44 -7.47
N GLU A 110 -0.60 11.50 -7.70
CA GLU A 110 -0.49 12.78 -6.98
C GLU A 110 -1.87 13.25 -6.52
N GLY A 111 -2.05 13.43 -5.21
CA GLY A 111 -3.33 13.83 -4.65
C GLY A 111 -3.38 13.74 -3.13
N GLU A 112 -4.50 13.29 -2.59
CA GLU A 112 -4.69 13.22 -1.13
C GLU A 112 -5.52 12.00 -0.67
N ILE A 113 -5.26 11.60 0.57
CA ILE A 113 -6.08 10.69 1.37
C ILE A 113 -6.88 11.56 2.34
N VAL A 114 -8.19 11.31 2.46
CA VAL A 114 -9.08 12.03 3.37
C VAL A 114 -9.79 11.04 4.28
N CYS A 115 -9.67 11.25 5.59
CA CYS A 115 -10.43 10.52 6.61
C CYS A 115 -11.03 11.50 7.63
N GLY A 116 -12.33 11.75 7.53
CA GLY A 116 -12.98 12.80 8.30
C GLY A 116 -12.36 14.17 8.03
N LYS A 117 -11.77 14.79 9.07
CA LYS A 117 -11.05 16.07 8.94
C LYS A 117 -9.56 15.92 8.66
N ALA A 118 -9.02 14.72 8.82
CA ALA A 118 -7.61 14.45 8.62
C ALA A 118 -7.28 14.22 7.14
N ARG A 119 -6.11 14.67 6.72
CA ARG A 119 -5.62 14.57 5.33
C ARG A 119 -4.16 14.17 5.31
N ALA A 120 -3.78 13.37 4.32
CA ALA A 120 -2.39 13.04 4.03
C ALA A 120 -2.14 13.12 2.52
N PRO A 121 -0.98 13.61 2.07
CA PRO A 121 -0.67 13.71 0.65
C PRO A 121 -0.43 12.33 0.03
N ILE A 122 -0.78 12.18 -1.24
CA ILE A 122 -0.35 11.10 -2.11
C ILE A 122 0.66 11.71 -3.09
N CYS A 123 1.88 11.18 -3.09
CA CYS A 123 2.91 11.43 -4.09
C CYS A 123 3.74 10.16 -4.15
N GLU A 124 3.34 9.22 -5.02
CA GLU A 124 3.97 7.91 -5.07
C GLU A 124 4.10 7.38 -6.50
N VAL A 125 5.17 6.62 -6.72
CA VAL A 125 5.40 5.84 -7.92
C VAL A 125 5.10 4.38 -7.61
N GLU A 126 4.29 3.74 -8.45
CA GLU A 126 4.05 2.30 -8.38
C GLU A 126 4.59 1.66 -9.67
N LEU A 127 5.24 0.51 -9.54
CA LEU A 127 5.68 -0.33 -10.66
C LEU A 127 4.89 -1.63 -10.60
N GLU A 128 4.18 -1.95 -11.66
CA GLU A 128 3.40 -3.18 -11.76
C GLU A 128 3.93 -4.07 -12.88
N LEU A 129 4.35 -5.28 -12.53
CA LEU A 129 4.77 -6.28 -13.50
C LEU A 129 3.55 -6.83 -14.24
N LYS A 130 3.49 -6.59 -15.55
CA LYS A 130 2.44 -7.14 -16.41
C LYS A 130 2.86 -8.46 -17.05
N ALA A 131 4.16 -8.64 -17.32
CA ALA A 131 4.72 -9.89 -17.80
C ALA A 131 6.25 -9.88 -17.68
N GLY A 132 6.85 -11.03 -17.44
CA GLY A 132 8.31 -11.19 -17.38
C GLY A 132 8.82 -11.53 -15.99
N ASP A 133 10.04 -11.07 -15.68
CA ASP A 133 10.75 -11.40 -14.45
C ASP A 133 10.50 -10.33 -13.38
N PRO A 134 10.09 -10.71 -12.15
CA PRO A 134 9.96 -9.78 -11.00
C PRO A 134 11.23 -8.99 -10.66
N GLU A 135 12.43 -9.55 -10.90
CA GLU A 135 13.71 -8.86 -10.68
C GLU A 135 13.85 -7.58 -11.52
N ALA A 136 13.14 -7.50 -12.65
CA ALA A 136 13.09 -6.30 -13.47
C ALA A 136 12.46 -5.10 -12.74
N LEU A 137 11.58 -5.32 -11.75
CA LEU A 137 11.00 -4.27 -10.92
C LEU A 137 12.06 -3.61 -10.04
N TRP A 138 12.92 -4.42 -9.41
CA TRP A 138 14.03 -3.93 -8.58
C TRP A 138 15.03 -3.14 -9.41
N SER A 139 15.42 -3.69 -10.56
CA SER A 139 16.33 -3.02 -11.49
C SER A 139 15.79 -1.67 -11.98
N LEU A 140 14.51 -1.59 -12.33
CA LEU A 140 13.88 -0.34 -12.73
C LEU A 140 13.74 0.64 -11.56
N ALA A 141 13.39 0.15 -10.36
CA ALA A 141 13.30 0.99 -9.17
C ALA A 141 14.67 1.61 -8.80
N ALA A 142 15.76 0.83 -8.90
CA ALA A 142 17.12 1.33 -8.68
C ALA A 142 17.52 2.39 -9.73
N GLU A 143 17.19 2.16 -11.01
CA GLU A 143 17.44 3.15 -12.06
C GLU A 143 16.70 4.46 -11.79
N LEU A 144 15.41 4.39 -11.42
CA LEU A 144 14.62 5.58 -11.07
C LEU A 144 15.20 6.29 -9.85
N ALA A 145 15.59 5.54 -8.81
CA ALA A 145 16.18 6.10 -7.58
C ALA A 145 17.53 6.81 -7.85
N SER A 146 18.26 6.40 -8.89
CA SER A 146 19.48 7.10 -9.31
C SER A 146 19.22 8.49 -9.91
N GLN A 147 18.02 8.75 -10.39
CA GLN A 147 17.62 9.98 -11.07
C GLN A 147 16.83 10.93 -10.16
N VAL A 148 16.01 10.37 -9.24
CA VAL A 148 15.17 11.15 -8.34
C VAL A 148 15.18 10.53 -6.94
N PRO A 149 15.07 11.33 -5.87
CA PRO A 149 14.98 10.81 -4.51
C PRO A 149 13.71 9.97 -4.35
N LEU A 150 13.86 8.66 -4.24
CA LEU A 150 12.78 7.71 -3.95
C LEU A 150 13.09 6.97 -2.66
N ARG A 151 12.05 6.62 -1.93
CA ARG A 151 12.11 5.69 -0.81
C ARG A 151 11.10 4.56 -1.02
N PRO A 152 11.39 3.32 -0.62
CA PRO A 152 10.40 2.26 -0.64
C PRO A 152 9.24 2.60 0.31
N SER A 153 8.04 2.11 0.00
CA SER A 153 6.85 2.22 0.84
C SER A 153 6.13 0.88 0.87
N ASP A 154 5.79 0.42 2.06
CA ASP A 154 5.02 -0.81 2.27
C ASP A 154 3.56 -0.52 2.65
N SER A 155 3.21 0.75 2.85
CA SER A 155 1.89 1.18 3.29
C SER A 155 0.99 1.52 2.10
N SER A 156 -0.10 0.79 1.95
CA SER A 156 -1.10 1.11 0.93
C SER A 156 -1.89 2.39 1.27
N LYS A 157 -2.48 3.06 0.27
CA LYS A 157 -3.39 4.21 0.48
C LYS A 157 -4.50 3.89 1.50
N ALA A 158 -5.03 2.65 1.50
CA ALA A 158 -6.04 2.20 2.46
C ALA A 158 -5.48 2.10 3.90
N SER A 159 -4.29 1.50 4.08
CA SER A 159 -3.67 1.38 5.41
C SER A 159 -3.28 2.74 5.97
N ARG A 160 -2.72 3.63 5.14
CA ARG A 160 -2.40 5.01 5.50
C ARG A 160 -3.66 5.78 5.94
N GLY A 161 -4.75 5.67 5.18
CA GLY A 161 -6.02 6.32 5.52
C GLY A 161 -6.64 5.78 6.82
N ASN A 162 -6.53 4.48 7.09
CA ASN A 162 -6.98 3.89 8.35
C ASN A 162 -6.15 4.38 9.54
N ALA A 163 -4.81 4.43 9.40
CA ALA A 163 -3.91 4.95 10.42
C ALA A 163 -4.20 6.44 10.71
N LEU A 164 -4.39 7.22 9.65
CA LEU A 164 -4.74 8.64 9.71
C LEU A 164 -6.06 8.87 10.45
N GLY A 165 -7.09 8.07 10.15
CA GLY A 165 -8.40 8.17 10.79
C GLY A 165 -8.38 7.81 12.28
N ARG A 166 -7.55 6.86 12.66
CA ARG A 166 -7.37 6.43 14.06
C ARG A 166 -6.33 7.25 14.82
N GLN A 167 -5.53 8.07 14.14
CA GLN A 167 -4.36 8.75 14.69
C GLN A 167 -3.41 7.76 15.38
N GLN A 168 -3.21 6.59 14.75
CA GLN A 168 -2.40 5.49 15.27
C GLN A 168 -1.60 4.86 14.13
N TRP A 169 -0.30 4.78 14.31
CA TRP A 169 0.65 4.20 13.34
C TRP A 169 1.45 3.08 14.02
N PRO A 170 0.83 1.89 14.22
CA PRO A 170 1.52 0.77 14.85
C PRO A 170 2.66 0.27 13.95
N LEU A 171 3.81 0.02 14.55
CA LEU A 171 4.97 -0.53 13.87
C LEU A 171 4.97 -2.06 14.00
N PRO A 172 5.27 -2.80 12.92
CA PRO A 172 5.35 -4.26 12.99
C PRO A 172 6.51 -4.69 13.89
N ASP A 173 6.37 -5.85 14.54
CA ASP A 173 7.49 -6.50 15.22
C ASP A 173 8.51 -6.99 14.20
N ALA A 174 9.78 -7.11 14.61
CA ALA A 174 10.87 -7.51 13.73
C ALA A 174 11.90 -8.37 14.50
N GLN A 175 12.29 -9.49 13.88
CA GLN A 175 13.32 -10.42 14.38
C GLN A 175 14.36 -10.75 13.30
N HIS A 176 13.97 -10.75 12.01
CA HIS A 176 14.81 -11.09 10.86
C HIS A 176 15.13 -9.86 10.01
N PRO A 177 16.19 -9.87 9.18
CA PRO A 177 16.59 -8.71 8.37
C PRO A 177 15.46 -8.09 7.55
N ALA A 178 14.68 -8.91 6.84
CA ALA A 178 13.55 -8.41 6.03
C ALA A 178 12.46 -7.73 6.87
N GLU A 179 12.24 -8.20 8.10
CA GLU A 179 11.27 -7.61 9.03
C GLU A 179 11.77 -6.26 9.58
N TRP A 180 13.08 -6.13 9.85
CA TRP A 180 13.67 -4.86 10.24
C TRP A 180 13.61 -3.82 9.13
N LEU A 181 13.86 -4.23 7.88
CA LEU A 181 13.68 -3.37 6.73
C LEU A 181 12.20 -2.93 6.58
N HIS A 182 11.27 -3.89 6.68
CA HIS A 182 9.83 -3.60 6.65
C HIS A 182 9.41 -2.64 7.77
N ARG A 183 9.89 -2.87 9.01
CA ARG A 183 9.63 -1.97 10.15
C ARG A 183 10.15 -0.55 9.90
N ALA A 184 11.35 -0.42 9.35
CA ALA A 184 11.92 0.89 9.01
C ALA A 184 11.08 1.60 7.95
N THR A 185 10.68 0.89 6.90
CA THR A 185 9.84 1.42 5.81
C THR A 185 8.48 1.90 6.33
N VAL A 186 7.81 1.08 7.16
CA VAL A 186 6.53 1.46 7.77
C VAL A 186 6.68 2.65 8.72
N ALA A 187 7.77 2.73 9.47
CA ALA A 187 8.04 3.87 10.35
C ALA A 187 8.27 5.17 9.56
N LEU A 188 8.94 5.11 8.41
CA LEU A 188 9.10 6.27 7.52
C LEU A 188 7.75 6.71 6.92
N ASP A 189 6.88 5.77 6.54
CA ASP A 189 5.53 6.08 6.09
C ASP A 189 4.73 6.76 7.21
N ALA A 190 4.81 6.23 8.44
CA ALA A 190 4.16 6.80 9.61
C ALA A 190 4.65 8.23 9.92
N TYR A 191 5.96 8.47 9.83
CA TYR A 191 6.53 9.81 9.96
C TYR A 191 6.01 10.77 8.91
N HIS A 192 5.98 10.34 7.65
CA HIS A 192 5.49 11.16 6.53
C HIS A 192 4.01 11.57 6.72
N ASP A 193 3.17 10.67 7.24
CA ASP A 193 1.74 10.92 7.40
C ASP A 193 1.38 11.64 8.71
N SER A 194 2.14 11.40 9.80
CA SER A 194 1.86 11.98 11.13
C SER A 194 2.64 13.26 11.44
N GLY A 195 3.83 13.42 10.84
CA GLY A 195 4.81 14.43 11.23
C GLY A 195 5.48 14.17 12.59
N ASP A 196 5.18 13.04 13.25
CA ASP A 196 5.73 12.72 14.57
C ASP A 196 7.15 12.15 14.45
N ALA A 197 8.13 12.91 14.97
CA ALA A 197 9.54 12.55 14.94
C ALA A 197 9.87 11.22 15.65
N THR A 198 9.01 10.71 16.52
CA THR A 198 9.19 9.41 17.16
C THR A 198 9.23 8.27 16.14
N HIS A 199 8.48 8.39 15.05
CA HIS A 199 8.52 7.42 13.96
C HIS A 199 9.82 7.49 13.16
N LEU A 200 10.39 8.69 12.96
CA LEU A 200 11.71 8.83 12.33
C LEU A 200 12.81 8.19 13.18
N ILE A 201 12.76 8.40 14.49
CA ILE A 201 13.69 7.74 15.43
C ILE A 201 13.53 6.22 15.36
N ALA A 202 12.31 5.72 15.33
CA ALA A 202 12.04 4.28 15.20
C ALA A 202 12.57 3.70 13.88
N ALA A 203 12.46 4.43 12.76
CA ALA A 203 13.04 4.04 11.49
C ALA A 203 14.57 3.96 11.55
N GLN A 204 15.24 4.97 12.13
CA GLN A 204 16.69 4.97 12.33
C GLN A 204 17.16 3.81 13.19
N GLN A 205 16.45 3.53 14.30
CA GLN A 205 16.74 2.39 15.16
C GLN A 205 16.60 1.05 14.43
N ALA A 206 15.54 0.90 13.63
CA ALA A 206 15.31 -0.31 12.84
C ALA A 206 16.43 -0.54 11.80
N LEU A 207 16.85 0.52 11.09
CA LEU A 207 17.97 0.45 10.13
C LEU A 207 19.31 0.15 10.84
N ALA A 208 19.58 0.78 11.99
CA ALA A 208 20.78 0.50 12.76
C ALA A 208 20.84 -0.96 13.26
N THR A 209 19.67 -1.51 13.66
CA THR A 209 19.56 -2.92 14.04
C THR A 209 19.77 -3.84 12.84
N LEU A 210 19.19 -3.48 11.70
CA LEU A 210 19.37 -4.20 10.44
C LEU A 210 20.85 -4.25 10.05
N ALA A 211 21.55 -3.11 10.04
CA ALA A 211 22.97 -3.02 9.69
C ALA A 211 23.88 -3.93 10.54
N GLN A 212 23.50 -4.14 11.80
CA GLN A 212 24.24 -4.99 12.74
C GLN A 212 23.74 -6.44 12.77
N HIS A 213 22.72 -6.79 11.96
CA HIS A 213 22.09 -8.09 12.06
C HIS A 213 23.03 -9.21 11.58
N PRO A 214 23.21 -10.30 12.36
CA PRO A 214 24.22 -11.34 12.08
C PRO A 214 23.96 -12.12 10.79
N GLN A 215 22.71 -12.11 10.29
CA GLN A 215 22.34 -12.78 9.04
C GLN A 215 22.58 -11.92 7.77
N LEU A 216 22.97 -10.65 7.92
CA LEU A 216 23.40 -9.85 6.76
C LEU A 216 24.82 -10.23 6.37
N ASP A 217 25.04 -10.39 5.06
CA ASP A 217 26.40 -10.50 4.53
C ASP A 217 27.12 -9.13 4.55
N SER A 218 28.43 -9.15 4.27
CA SER A 218 29.23 -7.94 4.35
C SER A 218 28.86 -6.86 3.32
N ALA A 219 28.35 -7.25 2.16
CA ALA A 219 27.91 -6.30 1.12
C ALA A 219 26.60 -5.62 1.52
N ALA A 220 25.60 -6.41 1.94
CA ALA A 220 24.32 -5.86 2.41
C ALA A 220 24.46 -4.99 3.68
N ARG A 221 25.49 -5.23 4.53
CA ARG A 221 25.79 -4.35 5.67
C ARG A 221 26.26 -2.97 5.26
N ALA A 222 27.16 -2.90 4.26
CA ALA A 222 27.68 -1.63 3.77
C ALA A 222 26.55 -0.75 3.20
N ASP A 223 25.59 -1.36 2.48
CA ASP A 223 24.43 -0.64 1.93
C ASP A 223 23.45 -0.15 3.01
N ALA A 224 23.35 -0.86 4.15
CA ALA A 224 22.46 -0.48 5.24
C ALA A 224 23.02 0.63 6.14
N GLU A 225 24.33 0.90 6.08
CA GLU A 225 25.03 1.96 6.84
C GLU A 225 25.07 3.32 6.10
N MET A 226 24.79 3.34 4.78
CA MET A 226 24.70 4.58 3.98
C MET A 226 23.36 5.30 4.17
#